data_2718928b86e9ef027ad569b8bb51fb7f
#
_entry.id   2718928b86e9ef027ad569b8bb51fb7f
#
_cell.length_a   1.000
_cell.length_b   1.000
_cell.length_c   1.000
_cell.angle_alpha   90.00
_cell.angle_beta   90.00
_cell.angle_gamma   90.00
#
_symmetry.space_group_name_H-M   'P 1'
#
loop_
_entity.id
_entity.type
_entity.pdbx_description
1 polymer ?
#
loop_
_entity_poly.entity_id
_entity_poly.type
_entity_poly.pdbx_seq_one_letter_code
_entity_poly.pdbx_strand_id
1 'polypeptide(L)'
;MATVAQAVDLERIGDDEFRGPVVPSLITRTFGGQTMAQALRAAQLTVDDKCAHSMHCYFVGPGDSGAPTTIRVERIRDGRSFAHRHVRIFQNDRLVFMLSAGFQAAGDSGPEHQADMPQVPPPESIKDSPYSTRIILKEWEDWDVRLVPDADRDAVAAETTGAGFRNIWFRNTGELLTAADQSLHQSALLYMSDMTLIRTALLPHQGERIQLASLDHSLWFLRPVRVDEWMLYSQSSPSAQTGTGLAEGKIFNQRGELLAVAMQEGLTRILHPDAEGSSTNGNWQNV
;
A
#
# COMPACT_ATOMS: atom_id res chain seq x y z
N MET A 1 -15.79 -11.46 2.12
CA MET A 1 -15.00 -10.35 2.68
C MET A 1 -15.27 -9.11 1.85
N ALA A 2 -14.97 -7.90 2.35
CA ALA A 2 -15.27 -6.70 1.59
C ALA A 2 -14.23 -6.47 0.49
N THR A 3 -14.69 -6.02 -0.68
CA THR A 3 -13.81 -5.62 -1.79
C THR A 3 -13.11 -4.28 -1.48
N VAL A 4 -12.02 -3.96 -2.19
CA VAL A 4 -11.37 -2.65 -2.05
C VAL A 4 -12.34 -1.50 -2.34
N ALA A 5 -13.26 -1.68 -3.28
CA ALA A 5 -14.27 -0.67 -3.60
C ALA A 5 -15.23 -0.42 -2.43
N GLN A 6 -15.66 -1.48 -1.75
CA GLN A 6 -16.45 -1.33 -0.51
C GLN A 6 -15.65 -0.65 0.60
N ALA A 7 -14.35 -0.93 0.70
CA ALA A 7 -13.49 -0.31 1.71
C ALA A 7 -13.34 1.22 1.52
N VAL A 8 -13.45 1.72 0.29
CA VAL A 8 -13.33 3.15 -0.05
C VAL A 8 -14.67 3.83 -0.36
N ASP A 9 -15.79 3.14 -0.13
CA ASP A 9 -17.13 3.72 -0.23
C ASP A 9 -17.43 4.53 1.04
N LEU A 10 -17.11 5.82 1.00
CA LEU A 10 -17.16 6.71 2.15
C LEU A 10 -18.51 7.45 2.22
N GLU A 11 -19.13 7.44 3.39
CA GLU A 11 -20.28 8.29 3.68
C GLU A 11 -19.83 9.72 4.00
N ARG A 12 -20.34 10.72 3.28
CA ARG A 12 -20.09 12.12 3.66
C ARG A 12 -21.01 12.48 4.84
N ILE A 13 -20.42 12.87 5.96
CA ILE A 13 -21.14 13.19 7.21
C ILE A 13 -21.06 14.69 7.58
N GLY A 14 -20.29 15.47 6.83
CA GLY A 14 -20.15 16.92 7.02
C GLY A 14 -19.32 17.57 5.93
N ASP A 15 -19.04 18.86 6.07
CA ASP A 15 -18.14 19.58 5.19
C ASP A 15 -16.72 19.06 5.37
N ASP A 16 -16.18 18.42 4.29
CA ASP A 16 -14.88 17.77 4.30
C ASP A 16 -14.70 16.72 5.43
N GLU A 17 -15.80 16.15 5.91
CA GLU A 17 -15.84 15.08 6.91
C GLU A 17 -16.57 13.85 6.38
N PHE A 18 -15.93 12.69 6.55
CA PHE A 18 -16.42 11.42 6.01
C PHE A 18 -16.36 10.33 7.08
N ARG A 19 -17.23 9.32 6.90
CA ARG A 19 -17.18 8.07 7.65
C ARG A 19 -16.73 6.95 6.73
N GLY A 20 -15.67 6.25 7.12
CA GLY A 20 -15.24 5.01 6.46
C GLY A 20 -15.96 3.81 7.04
N PRO A 21 -16.35 2.83 6.20
CA PRO A 21 -17.05 1.63 6.65
C PRO A 21 -16.19 0.74 7.54
N VAL A 22 -16.85 -0.05 8.37
CA VAL A 22 -16.24 -1.23 8.99
C VAL A 22 -16.09 -2.30 7.91
N VAL A 23 -14.85 -2.74 7.70
CA VAL A 23 -14.54 -3.78 6.72
C VAL A 23 -14.27 -5.08 7.50
N PRO A 24 -15.10 -6.13 7.31
CA PRO A 24 -14.85 -7.43 7.93
C PRO A 24 -13.46 -7.95 7.56
N SER A 25 -12.65 -8.24 8.56
CA SER A 25 -11.25 -8.65 8.41
C SER A 25 -10.94 -9.85 9.32
N LEU A 26 -10.04 -10.72 8.87
CA LEU A 26 -9.45 -11.76 9.70
C LEU A 26 -8.36 -11.20 10.64
N ILE A 27 -7.99 -9.95 10.43
CA ILE A 27 -6.97 -9.24 11.20
C ILE A 27 -7.66 -8.39 12.27
N THR A 28 -7.20 -8.46 13.51
CA THR A 28 -7.75 -7.67 14.63
C THR A 28 -7.43 -6.18 14.52
N ARG A 29 -6.36 -5.80 13.82
CA ARG A 29 -6.00 -4.41 13.52
C ARG A 29 -6.46 -4.04 12.13
N THR A 30 -6.88 -2.80 11.95
CA THR A 30 -7.16 -2.28 10.61
C THR A 30 -5.93 -2.42 9.73
N PHE A 31 -6.11 -2.98 8.53
CA PHE A 31 -5.05 -3.07 7.53
C PHE A 31 -4.59 -1.65 7.12
N GLY A 32 -3.26 -1.42 7.10
CA GLY A 32 -2.72 -0.09 6.81
C GLY A 32 -3.12 0.42 5.43
N GLY A 33 -3.10 -0.44 4.42
CA GLY A 33 -3.55 -0.12 3.07
C GLY A 33 -5.00 0.35 3.00
N GLN A 34 -5.91 -0.23 3.80
CA GLN A 34 -7.30 0.23 3.91
C GLN A 34 -7.37 1.67 4.45
N THR A 35 -6.64 1.94 5.53
CA THR A 35 -6.61 3.28 6.16
C THR A 35 -6.08 4.33 5.19
N MET A 36 -4.99 4.00 4.47
CA MET A 36 -4.40 4.87 3.44
C MET A 36 -5.37 5.13 2.29
N ALA A 37 -6.02 4.08 1.78
CA ALA A 37 -6.97 4.19 0.66
C ALA A 37 -8.19 5.04 1.04
N GLN A 38 -8.75 4.87 2.24
CA GLN A 38 -9.83 5.70 2.78
C GLN A 38 -9.42 7.17 2.89
N ALA A 39 -8.21 7.44 3.42
CA ALA A 39 -7.69 8.80 3.55
C ALA A 39 -7.50 9.47 2.18
N LEU A 40 -6.89 8.78 1.22
CA LEU A 40 -6.71 9.30 -0.14
C LEU A 40 -8.07 9.54 -0.82
N ARG A 41 -9.01 8.58 -0.69
CA ARG A 41 -10.34 8.72 -1.25
C ARG A 41 -11.09 9.94 -0.69
N ALA A 42 -11.03 10.16 0.62
CA ALA A 42 -11.61 11.35 1.25
C ALA A 42 -10.99 12.64 0.69
N ALA A 43 -9.67 12.69 0.55
CA ALA A 43 -8.98 13.83 -0.05
C ALA A 43 -9.44 14.08 -1.50
N GLN A 44 -9.51 13.03 -2.33
CA GLN A 44 -9.96 13.09 -3.73
C GLN A 44 -11.39 13.64 -3.86
N LEU A 45 -12.29 13.27 -2.94
CA LEU A 45 -13.68 13.77 -2.92
C LEU A 45 -13.81 15.28 -2.59
N THR A 46 -12.72 15.95 -2.27
CA THR A 46 -12.65 17.40 -2.00
C THR A 46 -11.86 18.18 -3.05
N VAL A 47 -11.41 17.51 -4.13
CA VAL A 47 -10.61 18.13 -5.20
C VAL A 47 -11.27 17.89 -6.53
N ASP A 48 -11.43 18.96 -7.31
CA ASP A 48 -11.99 18.93 -8.66
C ASP A 48 -10.84 18.98 -9.69
N ASP A 49 -11.01 18.29 -10.83
CA ASP A 49 -10.16 18.36 -12.04
C ASP A 49 -8.65 18.11 -11.83
N LYS A 50 -8.27 17.43 -10.74
CA LYS A 50 -6.87 17.08 -10.46
C LYS A 50 -6.77 15.64 -9.96
N CYS A 51 -5.69 14.96 -10.36
CA CYS A 51 -5.34 13.63 -9.87
C CYS A 51 -4.28 13.71 -8.78
N ALA A 52 -4.28 12.77 -7.85
CA ALA A 52 -3.21 12.65 -6.88
C ALA A 52 -1.89 12.34 -7.60
N HIS A 53 -0.82 13.07 -7.28
CA HIS A 53 0.53 12.78 -7.76
C HIS A 53 1.44 12.24 -6.64
N SER A 54 1.11 12.51 -5.37
CA SER A 54 1.87 11.99 -4.23
C SER A 54 1.04 11.94 -2.95
N MET A 55 1.42 11.04 -2.05
CA MET A 55 0.93 11.01 -0.69
C MET A 55 2.03 10.57 0.28
N HIS A 56 1.95 11.06 1.52
CA HIS A 56 2.85 10.72 2.62
C HIS A 56 2.01 10.58 3.88
N CYS A 57 2.23 9.52 4.66
CA CYS A 57 1.41 9.26 5.83
C CYS A 57 2.20 8.73 7.02
N TYR A 58 1.61 8.84 8.21
CA TYR A 58 2.07 8.22 9.45
C TYR A 58 0.94 7.41 10.10
N PHE A 59 1.27 6.21 10.56
CA PHE A 59 0.44 5.38 11.40
C PHE A 59 0.68 5.78 12.86
N VAL A 60 -0.19 6.64 13.40
CA VAL A 60 -0.04 7.25 14.74
C VAL A 60 -0.37 6.27 15.85
N GLY A 61 -1.27 5.34 15.58
CA GLY A 61 -1.65 4.31 16.53
C GLY A 61 -2.37 3.13 15.87
N PRO A 62 -2.52 2.00 16.58
CA PRO A 62 -3.23 0.85 16.05
C PRO A 62 -4.70 1.18 15.78
N GLY A 63 -5.16 0.85 14.58
CA GLY A 63 -6.57 0.87 14.23
C GLY A 63 -7.30 -0.38 14.73
N ASP A 64 -8.60 -0.25 14.96
CA ASP A 64 -9.54 -1.33 15.30
C ASP A 64 -10.33 -1.71 14.05
N SER A 65 -10.20 -2.94 13.56
CA SER A 65 -10.94 -3.42 12.38
C SER A 65 -12.46 -3.53 12.61
N GLY A 66 -12.91 -3.56 13.87
CA GLY A 66 -14.32 -3.59 14.26
C GLY A 66 -14.97 -2.22 14.41
N ALA A 67 -14.23 -1.12 14.27
CA ALA A 67 -14.74 0.23 14.46
C ALA A 67 -14.71 1.05 13.16
N PRO A 68 -15.76 1.87 12.88
CA PRO A 68 -15.73 2.78 11.74
C PRO A 68 -14.67 3.87 11.94
N THR A 69 -14.23 4.46 10.83
CA THR A 69 -13.31 5.59 10.84
C THR A 69 -14.07 6.91 10.67
N THR A 70 -13.67 7.96 11.40
CA THR A 70 -14.04 9.35 11.12
C THR A 70 -12.87 10.02 10.44
N ILE A 71 -13.07 10.54 9.24
CA ILE A 71 -12.04 11.08 8.36
C ILE A 71 -12.28 12.56 8.18
N ARG A 72 -11.32 13.40 8.55
CA ARG A 72 -11.38 14.86 8.41
C ARG A 72 -10.34 15.30 7.40
N VAL A 73 -10.78 16.07 6.41
CA VAL A 73 -9.93 16.63 5.36
C VAL A 73 -9.78 18.13 5.58
N GLU A 74 -8.54 18.57 5.59
CA GLU A 74 -8.18 19.98 5.63
C GLU A 74 -7.68 20.42 4.25
N ARG A 75 -8.29 21.48 3.69
CA ARG A 75 -7.87 22.07 2.41
C ARG A 75 -6.71 23.03 2.67
N ILE A 76 -5.48 22.55 2.46
CA ILE A 76 -4.27 23.35 2.70
C ILE A 76 -4.08 24.37 1.58
N ARG A 77 -4.35 23.95 0.33
CA ARG A 77 -4.21 24.81 -0.85
C ARG A 77 -5.09 24.35 -1.98
N ASP A 78 -5.72 25.31 -2.65
CA ASP A 78 -6.38 25.15 -3.94
C ASP A 78 -5.78 26.16 -4.94
N GLY A 79 -4.82 25.71 -5.76
CA GLY A 79 -4.22 26.46 -6.83
C GLY A 79 -4.70 25.97 -8.20
N ARG A 80 -4.38 26.72 -9.26
CA ARG A 80 -4.73 26.34 -10.62
C ARG A 80 -4.15 24.99 -11.03
N SER A 81 -2.84 24.79 -10.87
CA SER A 81 -2.15 23.56 -11.29
C SER A 81 -2.04 22.52 -10.16
N PHE A 82 -1.97 22.94 -8.90
CA PHE A 82 -1.77 22.07 -7.75
C PHE A 82 -2.79 22.33 -6.64
N ALA A 83 -3.19 21.25 -5.95
CA ALA A 83 -3.93 21.31 -4.69
C ALA A 83 -3.25 20.44 -3.65
N HIS A 84 -3.42 20.75 -2.35
CA HIS A 84 -2.91 19.97 -1.25
C HIS A 84 -4.00 19.73 -0.21
N ARG A 85 -4.03 18.51 0.33
CA ARG A 85 -4.94 18.09 1.40
C ARG A 85 -4.15 17.47 2.54
N HIS A 86 -4.58 17.79 3.75
CA HIS A 86 -4.16 17.07 4.95
C HIS A 86 -5.35 16.29 5.50
N VAL A 87 -5.15 15.01 5.79
CA VAL A 87 -6.22 14.11 6.25
C VAL A 87 -5.85 13.55 7.60
N ARG A 88 -6.81 13.53 8.52
CA ARG A 88 -6.69 12.88 9.83
C ARG A 88 -7.81 11.86 9.99
N ILE A 89 -7.44 10.66 10.44
CA ILE A 89 -8.41 9.60 10.72
C ILE A 89 -8.45 9.33 12.21
N PHE A 90 -9.68 9.27 12.71
CA PHE A 90 -9.98 9.01 14.11
C PHE A 90 -10.81 7.74 14.25
N GLN A 91 -10.58 7.00 15.32
CA GLN A 91 -11.47 5.95 15.83
C GLN A 91 -11.69 6.17 17.32
N ASN A 92 -12.96 6.18 17.76
CA ASN A 92 -13.32 6.47 19.15
C ASN A 92 -12.64 7.76 19.68
N ASP A 93 -12.70 8.83 18.90
CA ASP A 93 -12.08 10.15 19.15
C ASP A 93 -10.55 10.15 19.28
N ARG A 94 -9.89 9.01 19.05
CA ARG A 94 -8.44 8.90 19.07
C ARG A 94 -7.88 9.03 17.65
N LEU A 95 -6.91 9.93 17.46
CA LEU A 95 -6.15 10.01 16.20
C LEU A 95 -5.35 8.72 16.00
N VAL A 96 -5.59 8.02 14.88
CA VAL A 96 -4.91 6.77 14.54
C VAL A 96 -4.02 6.91 13.29
N PHE A 97 -4.29 7.91 12.43
CA PHE A 97 -3.59 8.05 11.16
C PHE A 97 -3.60 9.50 10.65
N MET A 98 -2.54 9.89 9.94
CA MET A 98 -2.42 11.18 9.24
C MET A 98 -1.86 10.96 7.83
N LEU A 99 -2.36 11.75 6.85
CA LEU A 99 -1.89 11.73 5.48
C LEU A 99 -1.85 13.15 4.91
N SER A 100 -0.80 13.47 4.15
CA SER A 100 -0.73 14.64 3.28
C SER A 100 -0.71 14.17 1.83
N ALA A 101 -1.58 14.73 0.98
CA ALA A 101 -1.67 14.40 -0.44
C ALA A 101 -1.52 15.65 -1.32
N GLY A 102 -0.75 15.51 -2.39
CA GLY A 102 -0.60 16.48 -3.47
C GLY A 102 -1.39 16.05 -4.70
N PHE A 103 -2.05 17.01 -5.33
CA PHE A 103 -2.86 16.84 -6.54
C PHE A 103 -2.37 17.76 -7.63
N GLN A 104 -2.38 17.29 -8.88
CA GLN A 104 -1.96 18.05 -10.05
C GLN A 104 -3.02 18.01 -11.16
N ALA A 105 -3.26 19.15 -11.79
CA ALA A 105 -4.07 19.24 -12.99
C ALA A 105 -3.34 18.58 -14.17
N ALA A 106 -4.10 17.98 -15.09
CA ALA A 106 -3.53 17.45 -16.32
C ALA A 106 -3.05 18.58 -17.26
N GLY A 107 -2.13 18.24 -18.17
CA GLY A 107 -1.72 19.09 -19.29
C GLY A 107 -0.36 19.77 -19.17
N ASP A 108 0.35 19.63 -18.04
CA ASP A 108 1.77 20.03 -17.94
C ASP A 108 2.64 19.05 -18.74
N SER A 109 3.78 19.55 -19.26
CA SER A 109 4.78 18.75 -19.98
C SER A 109 6.19 19.07 -19.51
N GLY A 110 7.09 18.12 -19.63
CA GLY A 110 8.50 18.28 -19.21
C GLY A 110 9.39 17.16 -19.77
N PRO A 111 10.67 17.12 -19.37
CA PRO A 111 11.56 16.01 -19.74
C PRO A 111 11.07 14.69 -19.12
N GLU A 112 11.27 13.58 -19.83
CA GLU A 112 10.80 12.28 -19.42
C GLU A 112 11.96 11.29 -19.29
N HIS A 113 11.98 10.53 -18.21
CA HIS A 113 12.82 9.34 -18.00
C HIS A 113 12.17 8.45 -16.93
N GLN A 114 12.59 7.21 -16.84
CA GLN A 114 12.15 6.27 -15.80
C GLN A 114 13.22 5.20 -15.54
N ALA A 115 13.09 4.48 -14.44
CA ALA A 115 13.85 3.27 -14.18
C ALA A 115 13.37 2.12 -15.09
N ASP A 116 14.26 1.19 -15.41
CA ASP A 116 13.92 -0.01 -16.16
C ASP A 116 13.15 -1.01 -15.30
N MET A 117 12.21 -1.71 -15.93
CA MET A 117 11.50 -2.82 -15.31
C MET A 117 12.42 -4.04 -15.24
N PRO A 118 12.50 -4.73 -14.08
CA PRO A 118 13.24 -5.99 -13.98
C PRO A 118 12.73 -7.04 -14.97
N GLN A 119 13.65 -7.86 -15.48
CA GLN A 119 13.30 -9.00 -16.34
C GLN A 119 12.80 -10.14 -15.43
N VAL A 120 11.51 -10.43 -15.52
CA VAL A 120 10.85 -11.48 -14.75
C VAL A 120 9.88 -12.24 -15.63
N PRO A 121 9.55 -13.51 -15.32
CA PRO A 121 8.52 -14.26 -16.02
C PRO A 121 7.17 -13.51 -16.01
N PRO A 122 6.41 -13.56 -17.12
CA PRO A 122 5.10 -12.94 -17.19
C PRO A 122 4.12 -13.62 -16.21
N PRO A 123 3.11 -12.93 -15.72
CA PRO A 123 2.22 -13.44 -14.67
C PRO A 123 1.48 -14.72 -15.10
N GLU A 124 1.19 -14.88 -16.38
CA GLU A 124 0.50 -16.05 -16.95
C GLU A 124 1.34 -17.34 -16.83
N SER A 125 2.65 -17.25 -16.76
CA SER A 125 3.56 -18.38 -16.59
C SER A 125 3.71 -18.85 -15.14
N ILE A 126 3.35 -18.02 -14.17
CA ILE A 126 3.44 -18.30 -12.74
C ILE A 126 2.16 -19.00 -12.31
N LYS A 127 2.23 -20.33 -12.11
CA LYS A 127 1.03 -21.15 -11.90
C LYS A 127 0.43 -21.07 -10.52
N ASP A 128 1.26 -20.93 -9.48
CA ASP A 128 0.79 -20.96 -8.09
C ASP A 128 1.60 -20.03 -7.19
N SER A 129 0.89 -19.29 -6.36
CA SER A 129 1.51 -18.65 -5.19
C SER A 129 1.77 -19.69 -4.11
N PRO A 130 2.85 -19.60 -3.31
CA PRO A 130 3.09 -20.45 -2.16
C PRO A 130 1.88 -20.51 -1.22
N TYR A 131 1.73 -21.61 -0.50
CA TYR A 131 0.61 -21.83 0.45
C TYR A 131 0.45 -20.68 1.44
N SER A 132 1.56 -20.13 1.93
CA SER A 132 1.60 -18.95 2.78
C SER A 132 0.94 -17.73 2.16
N THR A 133 1.20 -17.49 0.89
CA THR A 133 0.57 -16.39 0.13
C THR A 133 -0.93 -16.60 0.00
N ARG A 134 -1.39 -17.85 -0.19
CA ARG A 134 -2.82 -18.18 -0.29
C ARG A 134 -3.62 -17.92 0.99
N ILE A 135 -3.02 -18.04 2.16
CA ILE A 135 -3.67 -17.72 3.44
C ILE A 135 -3.87 -16.20 3.56
N ILE A 136 -2.86 -15.41 3.18
CA ILE A 136 -2.95 -13.95 3.13
C ILE A 136 -4.02 -13.53 2.13
N LEU A 137 -4.06 -14.16 0.96
CA LEU A 137 -5.00 -13.83 -0.10
C LEU A 137 -6.47 -14.12 0.21
N LYS A 138 -6.79 -14.88 1.26
CA LYS A 138 -8.16 -15.00 1.75
C LYS A 138 -8.73 -13.68 2.25
N GLU A 139 -7.89 -12.73 2.63
CA GLU A 139 -8.29 -11.39 3.02
C GLU A 139 -8.63 -10.52 1.79
N TRP A 140 -8.02 -10.84 0.63
CA TRP A 140 -8.10 -10.05 -0.60
C TRP A 140 -8.59 -10.90 -1.78
N GLU A 141 -9.82 -11.40 -1.70
CA GLU A 141 -10.42 -12.30 -2.72
C GLU A 141 -10.62 -11.61 -4.09
N ASP A 142 -10.69 -10.28 -4.10
CA ASP A 142 -10.79 -9.46 -5.32
C ASP A 142 -9.42 -9.12 -5.94
N TRP A 143 -8.33 -9.77 -5.49
CA TRP A 143 -7.00 -9.58 -6.05
C TRP A 143 -6.38 -10.90 -6.51
N ASP A 144 -5.82 -10.88 -7.73
CA ASP A 144 -4.94 -11.94 -8.22
C ASP A 144 -3.49 -11.51 -7.95
N VAL A 145 -2.76 -12.31 -7.18
CA VAL A 145 -1.39 -12.01 -6.72
C VAL A 145 -0.50 -13.20 -7.00
N ARG A 146 0.62 -12.97 -7.68
CA ARG A 146 1.58 -14.01 -8.07
C ARG A 146 2.99 -13.60 -7.68
N LEU A 147 3.57 -14.36 -6.75
CA LEU A 147 4.95 -14.17 -6.34
C LEU A 147 5.89 -14.75 -7.40
N VAL A 148 6.81 -13.93 -7.91
CA VAL A 148 7.86 -14.39 -8.82
C VAL A 148 8.83 -15.28 -8.03
N PRO A 149 9.10 -16.54 -8.47
CA PRO A 149 10.05 -17.43 -7.81
C PRO A 149 11.47 -16.83 -7.77
N ASP A 150 12.20 -17.12 -6.70
CA ASP A 150 13.57 -16.62 -6.53
C ASP A 150 14.55 -17.06 -7.63
N ALA A 151 14.35 -18.26 -8.18
CA ALA A 151 15.17 -18.80 -9.27
C ALA A 151 15.01 -18.02 -10.60
N ASP A 152 13.90 -17.27 -10.73
CA ASP A 152 13.56 -16.49 -11.93
C ASP A 152 13.84 -14.98 -11.71
N ARG A 153 14.58 -14.64 -10.67
CA ARG A 153 15.00 -13.25 -10.46
C ARG A 153 16.13 -12.87 -11.41
N ASP A 154 16.14 -11.60 -11.78
CA ASP A 154 17.29 -11.01 -12.43
C ASP A 154 18.53 -11.16 -11.53
N ALA A 155 19.55 -11.87 -12.03
CA ALA A 155 20.80 -12.12 -11.28
C ALA A 155 21.48 -10.81 -10.87
N VAL A 156 21.38 -9.75 -11.68
CA VAL A 156 21.93 -8.42 -11.38
C VAL A 156 21.25 -7.78 -10.17
N ALA A 157 19.92 -7.92 -10.06
CA ALA A 157 19.20 -7.41 -8.91
C ALA A 157 19.53 -8.18 -7.62
N ALA A 158 19.81 -9.49 -7.72
CA ALA A 158 20.21 -10.32 -6.58
C ALA A 158 21.64 -10.01 -6.10
N GLU A 159 22.55 -9.67 -6.99
CA GLU A 159 23.95 -9.35 -6.65
C GLU A 159 24.10 -7.95 -6.03
N THR A 160 23.25 -7.00 -6.42
CA THR A 160 23.42 -5.58 -6.02
C THR A 160 22.92 -5.29 -4.61
N THR A 161 22.09 -6.16 -4.03
CA THR A 161 21.33 -5.73 -2.86
C THR A 161 21.79 -6.34 -1.56
N GLY A 162 22.46 -7.52 -1.49
CA GLY A 162 22.72 -8.17 -0.19
C GLY A 162 21.54 -8.09 0.80
N ALA A 163 20.49 -7.39 0.39
CA ALA A 163 19.26 -7.00 1.07
C ALA A 163 18.08 -7.69 0.39
N GLY A 164 17.03 -7.98 1.14
CA GLY A 164 15.84 -8.67 0.64
C GLY A 164 15.28 -8.03 -0.62
N PHE A 165 15.00 -8.85 -1.63
CA PHE A 165 14.40 -8.43 -2.89
C PHE A 165 13.22 -9.33 -3.24
N ARG A 166 12.13 -8.74 -3.73
CA ARG A 166 10.90 -9.47 -4.08
C ARG A 166 10.23 -8.85 -5.30
N ASN A 167 9.78 -9.69 -6.22
CA ASN A 167 8.91 -9.29 -7.32
C ASN A 167 7.54 -9.95 -7.17
N ILE A 168 6.48 -9.18 -7.34
CA ILE A 168 5.11 -9.65 -7.21
C ILE A 168 4.29 -9.07 -8.36
N TRP A 169 3.65 -9.93 -9.15
CA TRP A 169 2.58 -9.53 -10.03
C TRP A 169 1.27 -9.45 -9.27
N PHE A 170 0.49 -8.42 -9.51
CA PHE A 170 -0.84 -8.28 -8.94
C PHE A 170 -1.78 -7.54 -9.89
N ARG A 171 -3.07 -7.84 -9.77
CA ARG A 171 -4.17 -7.09 -10.38
C ARG A 171 -5.42 -7.22 -9.55
N ASN A 172 -6.31 -6.24 -9.62
CA ASN A 172 -7.65 -6.33 -9.05
C ASN A 172 -8.58 -7.05 -10.03
N THR A 173 -9.42 -7.96 -9.53
CA THR A 173 -10.41 -8.73 -10.28
C THR A 173 -11.84 -8.34 -9.94
N GLY A 174 -12.04 -7.34 -9.06
CA GLY A 174 -13.34 -6.86 -8.62
C GLY A 174 -14.07 -6.07 -9.73
N GLU A 175 -15.39 -6.19 -9.77
CA GLU A 175 -16.23 -5.59 -10.81
C GLU A 175 -16.26 -4.05 -10.82
N LEU A 176 -15.98 -3.41 -9.69
CA LEU A 176 -16.20 -1.96 -9.50
C LEU A 176 -15.09 -1.07 -10.07
N LEU A 177 -13.98 -1.65 -10.53
CA LEU A 177 -12.85 -0.91 -11.08
C LEU A 177 -12.83 -0.88 -12.63
N THR A 178 -13.91 -1.32 -13.26
CA THR A 178 -14.07 -1.24 -14.73
C THR A 178 -14.31 0.18 -15.22
N ALA A 179 -14.61 1.13 -14.33
CA ALA A 179 -14.83 2.53 -14.67
C ALA A 179 -13.51 3.26 -14.91
N ALA A 180 -13.53 4.26 -15.80
CA ALA A 180 -12.41 5.15 -16.08
C ALA A 180 -12.09 6.14 -14.93
N ASP A 181 -12.53 5.86 -13.70
CA ASP A 181 -12.28 6.71 -12.54
C ASP A 181 -10.86 6.50 -12.01
N GLN A 182 -9.94 7.33 -12.49
CA GLN A 182 -8.54 7.32 -12.07
C GLN A 182 -8.38 7.42 -10.54
N SER A 183 -9.28 8.10 -9.85
CA SER A 183 -9.19 8.28 -8.39
C SER A 183 -9.44 6.96 -7.63
N LEU A 184 -10.36 6.13 -8.12
CA LEU A 184 -10.58 4.79 -7.55
C LEU A 184 -9.40 3.86 -7.81
N HIS A 185 -8.83 3.88 -9.03
CA HIS A 185 -7.62 3.11 -9.33
C HIS A 185 -6.44 3.52 -8.47
N GLN A 186 -6.26 4.83 -8.21
CA GLN A 186 -5.21 5.32 -7.32
C GLN A 186 -5.42 4.86 -5.86
N SER A 187 -6.65 4.93 -5.35
CA SER A 187 -6.97 4.46 -4.00
C SER A 187 -6.77 2.95 -3.88
N ALA A 188 -7.13 2.18 -4.90
CA ALA A 188 -6.95 0.72 -4.92
C ALA A 188 -5.46 0.34 -5.04
N LEU A 189 -4.66 1.07 -5.82
CA LEU A 189 -3.22 0.86 -5.86
C LEU A 189 -2.58 1.13 -4.50
N LEU A 190 -2.97 2.23 -3.85
CA LEU A 190 -2.48 2.58 -2.52
C LEU A 190 -2.86 1.52 -1.49
N TYR A 191 -4.10 1.00 -1.53
CA TYR A 191 -4.54 -0.12 -0.71
C TYR A 191 -3.59 -1.32 -0.83
N MET A 192 -3.27 -1.73 -2.07
CA MET A 192 -2.46 -2.92 -2.33
C MET A 192 -0.97 -2.69 -2.09
N SER A 193 -0.46 -1.47 -2.20
CA SER A 193 0.95 -1.15 -2.03
C SER A 193 1.51 -1.47 -0.64
N ASP A 194 0.65 -1.53 0.39
CA ASP A 194 1.04 -1.88 1.77
C ASP A 194 1.16 -3.39 2.01
N MET A 195 0.54 -4.22 1.17
CA MET A 195 0.34 -5.65 1.46
C MET A 195 1.64 -6.40 1.78
N THR A 196 2.72 -6.11 1.07
CA THR A 196 3.97 -6.87 1.19
C THR A 196 5.22 -6.03 1.42
N LEU A 197 5.12 -4.69 1.26
CA LEU A 197 6.29 -3.84 1.14
C LEU A 197 7.22 -3.93 2.36
N ILE A 198 6.74 -3.65 3.55
CA ILE A 198 7.57 -3.64 4.76
C ILE A 198 8.13 -5.03 5.10
N ARG A 199 7.45 -6.11 4.71
CA ARG A 199 7.96 -7.49 4.89
C ARG A 199 9.23 -7.76 4.09
N THR A 200 9.50 -6.97 3.06
CA THR A 200 10.74 -7.08 2.28
C THR A 200 11.97 -6.82 3.13
N ALA A 201 11.86 -5.95 4.14
CA ALA A 201 12.94 -5.71 5.11
C ALA A 201 13.28 -6.94 5.97
N LEU A 202 12.40 -7.94 6.04
CA LEU A 202 12.63 -9.17 6.80
C LEU A 202 13.22 -10.31 5.97
N LEU A 203 13.32 -10.18 4.67
CA LEU A 203 13.83 -11.26 3.81
C LEU A 203 15.26 -11.72 4.16
N PRO A 204 16.18 -10.82 4.56
CA PRO A 204 17.51 -11.22 5.02
C PRO A 204 17.52 -11.83 6.43
N HIS A 205 16.45 -11.70 7.22
CA HIS A 205 16.37 -12.06 8.64
C HIS A 205 15.44 -13.25 8.89
N GLN A 206 15.56 -14.29 8.07
CA GLN A 206 14.73 -15.49 8.19
C GLN A 206 15.04 -16.26 9.47
N GLY A 207 13.99 -16.72 10.16
CA GLY A 207 14.10 -17.48 11.40
C GLY A 207 14.04 -16.64 12.68
N GLU A 208 14.12 -15.33 12.59
CA GLU A 208 13.93 -14.44 13.74
C GLU A 208 12.46 -14.16 14.02
N ARG A 209 12.10 -14.11 15.31
CA ARG A 209 10.76 -13.68 15.74
C ARG A 209 10.74 -12.14 15.79
N ILE A 210 10.07 -11.50 14.83
CA ILE A 210 10.07 -10.06 14.70
C ILE A 210 8.65 -9.51 14.88
N GLN A 211 8.52 -8.50 15.75
CA GLN A 211 7.33 -7.67 15.80
C GLN A 211 7.36 -6.68 14.63
N LEU A 212 6.40 -6.79 13.72
CA LEU A 212 6.28 -5.94 12.54
C LEU A 212 5.07 -4.99 12.68
N ALA A 213 5.28 -3.71 12.39
CA ALA A 213 4.21 -2.73 12.26
C ALA A 213 4.65 -1.58 11.36
N SER A 214 3.78 -1.10 10.47
CA SER A 214 4.05 0.08 9.66
C SER A 214 4.14 1.33 10.53
N LEU A 215 5.11 2.20 10.26
CA LEU A 215 5.28 3.51 10.90
C LEU A 215 4.85 4.63 9.96
N ASP A 216 5.25 4.56 8.70
CA ASP A 216 4.87 5.48 7.64
C ASP A 216 4.63 4.74 6.32
N HIS A 217 4.19 5.47 5.32
CA HIS A 217 4.17 5.05 3.91
C HIS A 217 4.12 6.28 3.03
N SER A 218 4.90 6.27 1.96
CA SER A 218 4.91 7.30 0.93
C SER A 218 4.71 6.67 -0.44
N LEU A 219 3.94 7.32 -1.31
CA LEU A 219 3.73 6.86 -2.68
C LEU A 219 3.62 8.04 -3.65
N TRP A 220 4.30 7.94 -4.78
CA TRP A 220 4.21 8.87 -5.91
C TRP A 220 3.55 8.17 -7.09
N PHE A 221 2.46 8.76 -7.60
CA PHE A 221 1.80 8.34 -8.83
C PHE A 221 2.46 9.08 -10.00
N LEU A 222 3.11 8.34 -10.89
CA LEU A 222 3.91 8.89 -11.99
C LEU A 222 3.17 8.84 -13.32
N ARG A 223 2.27 7.88 -13.47
CA ARG A 223 1.44 7.68 -14.68
C ARG A 223 0.04 7.21 -14.29
N PRO A 224 -0.94 7.32 -15.21
CA PRO A 224 -2.27 6.75 -14.99
C PRO A 224 -2.21 5.26 -14.62
N VAL A 225 -3.03 4.87 -13.66
CA VAL A 225 -3.05 3.51 -13.09
C VAL A 225 -4.30 2.77 -13.56
N ARG A 226 -4.13 1.49 -13.88
CA ARG A 226 -5.20 0.53 -14.16
C ARG A 226 -4.97 -0.71 -13.31
N VAL A 227 -5.57 -0.75 -12.11
CA VAL A 227 -5.36 -1.88 -11.17
C VAL A 227 -6.04 -3.17 -11.61
N ASP A 228 -6.94 -3.11 -12.58
CA ASP A 228 -7.56 -4.24 -13.26
C ASP A 228 -6.63 -4.91 -14.31
N GLU A 229 -5.51 -4.27 -14.65
CA GLU A 229 -4.44 -4.82 -15.47
C GLU A 229 -3.31 -5.36 -14.59
N TRP A 230 -2.52 -6.30 -15.13
CA TRP A 230 -1.35 -6.79 -14.40
C TRP A 230 -0.31 -5.71 -14.18
N MET A 231 0.16 -5.61 -12.94
CA MET A 231 1.24 -4.72 -12.53
C MET A 231 2.32 -5.52 -11.80
N LEU A 232 3.58 -5.22 -12.08
CA LEU A 232 4.74 -5.76 -11.37
C LEU A 232 5.13 -4.83 -10.24
N TYR A 233 5.14 -5.32 -9.02
CA TYR A 233 5.67 -4.64 -7.84
C TYR A 233 7.05 -5.21 -7.51
N SER A 234 8.08 -4.49 -7.89
CA SER A 234 9.48 -4.79 -7.59
C SER A 234 9.87 -4.11 -6.29
N GLN A 235 10.17 -4.89 -5.27
CA GLN A 235 10.42 -4.44 -3.90
C GLN A 235 11.84 -4.76 -3.46
N SER A 236 12.47 -3.85 -2.73
CA SER A 236 13.75 -4.05 -2.07
C SER A 236 13.79 -3.41 -0.68
N SER A 237 14.75 -3.83 0.14
CA SER A 237 15.00 -3.19 1.43
C SER A 237 16.45 -2.74 1.48
N PRO A 238 16.70 -1.43 1.46
CA PRO A 238 18.06 -0.89 1.52
C PRO A 238 18.67 -1.00 2.92
N SER A 239 17.86 -1.06 3.99
CA SER A 239 18.38 -1.05 5.37
C SER A 239 17.37 -1.54 6.39
N ALA A 240 17.87 -2.24 7.42
CA ALA A 240 17.17 -2.44 8.67
C ALA A 240 18.18 -2.27 9.82
N GLN A 241 17.84 -1.45 10.82
CA GLN A 241 18.69 -1.19 11.97
C GLN A 241 17.90 -0.61 13.16
N THR A 242 18.40 -0.79 14.35
CA THR A 242 17.83 -0.18 15.59
C THR A 242 16.33 -0.44 15.79
N GLY A 243 15.82 -1.57 15.28
CA GLY A 243 14.41 -1.96 15.43
C GLY A 243 13.47 -1.32 14.42
N THR A 244 14.00 -0.69 13.35
CA THR A 244 13.23 -0.26 12.18
C THR A 244 13.80 -0.86 10.90
N GLY A 245 12.98 -0.98 9.88
CA GLY A 245 13.37 -1.41 8.54
C GLY A 245 12.75 -0.50 7.50
N LEU A 246 13.53 -0.16 6.47
CA LEU A 246 13.08 0.62 5.33
C LEU A 246 12.91 -0.30 4.13
N ALA A 247 11.82 -0.15 3.42
CA ALA A 247 11.55 -0.83 2.16
C ALA A 247 11.16 0.18 1.08
N GLU A 248 11.54 -0.12 -0.15
CA GLU A 248 11.18 0.63 -1.34
C GLU A 248 10.55 -0.29 -2.38
N GLY A 249 9.71 0.26 -3.25
CA GLY A 249 9.08 -0.49 -4.31
C GLY A 249 8.75 0.34 -5.53
N LYS A 250 8.92 -0.28 -6.69
CA LYS A 250 8.60 0.29 -8.01
C LYS A 250 7.48 -0.53 -8.64
N ILE A 251 6.44 0.12 -9.12
CA ILE A 251 5.27 -0.53 -9.71
C ILE A 251 5.26 -0.23 -11.21
N PHE A 252 5.31 -1.27 -12.02
CA PHE A 252 5.33 -1.20 -13.49
C PHE A 252 4.08 -1.88 -14.07
N ASN A 253 3.63 -1.42 -15.23
CA ASN A 253 2.69 -2.20 -16.04
C ASN A 253 3.42 -3.27 -16.89
N GLN A 254 2.68 -4.12 -17.59
CA GLN A 254 3.27 -5.16 -18.45
C GLN A 254 4.07 -4.61 -19.65
N ARG A 255 3.93 -3.31 -19.98
CA ARG A 255 4.73 -2.66 -21.03
C ARG A 255 6.06 -2.10 -20.52
N GLY A 256 6.31 -2.22 -19.20
CA GLY A 256 7.51 -1.71 -18.56
C GLY A 256 7.43 -0.22 -18.20
N GLU A 257 6.25 0.40 -18.28
CA GLU A 257 6.08 1.80 -17.84
C GLU A 257 5.99 1.86 -16.32
N LEU A 258 6.82 2.70 -15.70
CA LEU A 258 6.83 2.93 -14.26
C LEU A 258 5.61 3.76 -13.85
N LEU A 259 4.67 3.14 -13.16
CA LEU A 259 3.39 3.74 -12.75
C LEU A 259 3.48 4.47 -11.42
N ALA A 260 4.19 3.87 -10.45
CA ALA A 260 4.33 4.43 -9.11
C ALA A 260 5.62 3.98 -8.44
N VAL A 261 6.04 4.76 -7.44
CA VAL A 261 7.13 4.43 -6.51
C VAL A 261 6.59 4.57 -5.09
N ALA A 262 6.91 3.58 -4.24
CA ALA A 262 6.54 3.58 -2.83
C ALA A 262 7.77 3.45 -1.94
N MET A 263 7.70 4.03 -0.74
CA MET A 263 8.65 3.82 0.35
C MET A 263 7.89 3.64 1.66
N GLN A 264 8.39 2.76 2.54
CA GLN A 264 7.76 2.47 3.81
C GLN A 264 8.81 2.18 4.88
N GLU A 265 8.71 2.85 6.03
CA GLU A 265 9.40 2.45 7.24
C GLU A 265 8.47 1.64 8.14
N GLY A 266 9.00 0.62 8.79
CA GLY A 266 8.27 -0.17 9.77
C GLY A 266 9.10 -0.56 10.97
N LEU A 267 8.42 -0.78 12.08
CA LEU A 267 8.99 -1.42 13.25
C LEU A 267 9.39 -2.85 12.92
N THR A 268 10.62 -3.25 13.30
CA THR A 268 11.18 -4.59 13.08
C THR A 268 11.90 -5.08 14.36
N ARG A 269 11.21 -5.03 15.51
CA ARG A 269 11.80 -5.43 16.80
C ARG A 269 11.91 -6.93 16.95
N ILE A 270 13.08 -7.40 17.32
CA ILE A 270 13.28 -8.81 17.73
C ILE A 270 12.52 -9.06 19.04
N LEU A 271 11.71 -10.12 19.05
CA LEU A 271 11.00 -10.58 20.23
C LEU A 271 11.89 -11.59 20.97
N HIS A 272 12.41 -11.19 22.14
CA HIS A 272 13.15 -12.08 23.03
C HIS A 272 12.21 -13.09 23.69
N PRO A 273 12.66 -14.35 23.94
CA PRO A 273 11.82 -15.40 24.52
C PRO A 273 11.19 -15.04 25.87
N ASP A 274 11.85 -14.19 26.66
CA ASP A 274 11.42 -13.78 28.01
C ASP A 274 10.41 -12.63 28.04
N ALA A 275 10.02 -12.10 26.90
CA ALA A 275 9.00 -11.06 26.80
C ALA A 275 7.56 -11.64 26.80
N GLU A 276 7.26 -12.54 27.73
CA GLU A 276 5.90 -13.00 28.01
C GLU A 276 5.12 -11.87 28.69
N GLY A 277 4.27 -11.17 27.95
CA GLY A 277 3.37 -10.15 28.49
C GLY A 277 2.69 -9.22 27.50
N SER A 278 3.11 -9.21 26.25
CA SER A 278 2.50 -8.36 25.22
C SER A 278 1.74 -9.21 24.18
N SER A 279 0.54 -9.65 24.52
CA SER A 279 -0.38 -10.36 23.63
C SER A 279 -1.04 -9.39 22.64
N THR A 280 -0.28 -8.81 21.72
CA THR A 280 -0.83 -8.02 20.60
C THR A 280 -0.41 -8.58 19.25
N ASN A 281 -0.18 -9.88 19.19
CA ASN A 281 0.30 -10.54 17.98
C ASN A 281 -0.85 -11.28 17.28
N GLY A 282 -1.37 -10.69 16.23
CA GLY A 282 -1.93 -11.51 15.17
C GLY A 282 -0.82 -12.47 14.67
N ASN A 283 -1.13 -13.73 14.58
CA ASN A 283 -0.22 -14.85 14.33
C ASN A 283 0.26 -14.87 12.85
N TRP A 284 1.07 -13.86 12.44
CA TRP A 284 1.64 -13.75 11.09
C TRP A 284 3.04 -14.36 10.98
N GLN A 285 3.47 -15.17 11.97
CA GLN A 285 4.83 -15.71 12.05
C GLN A 285 5.13 -16.85 11.08
N ASN A 286 4.13 -17.41 10.41
CA ASN A 286 4.30 -18.56 9.51
C ASN A 286 3.77 -18.33 8.09
N VAL A 287 3.83 -17.09 7.58
CA VAL A 287 3.37 -16.81 6.22
C VAL A 287 4.46 -16.10 5.42
#